data_f6a58f924081ebdc30994e14e8e07a25
#
_entry.id   f6a58f924081ebdc30994e14e8e07a25
#
_cell.length_a   1.000
_cell.length_b   1.000
_cell.length_c   1.000
_cell.angle_alpha   90.00
_cell.angle_beta   90.00
_cell.angle_gamma   90.00
#
_symmetry.space_group_name_H-M   'P 1'
#
loop_
_entity.id
_entity.type
_entity.pdbx_description
1 polymer ?
#
loop_
_entity_poly.entity_id
_entity_poly.type
_entity_poly.pdbx_seq_one_letter_code
_entity_poly.pdbx_strand_id
1 'polypeptide(L)'
;MIYKIDGDSINNAYELDGDSIGTAYDIDGTVAWTSRPPHAVSDNYTVSLLYDIPDIASGTQGIACDSLSQKIAQLYSGKIFMIDLSDGSYTQRASSFNLGHGSTGQFAPQKASQADLYPYLYVSTQSEKSINDTIYTIFVEVKVGESSSTINRAFYVPFDGPEVADGYTLFAFDFANSIVYSVYFSGYYTTTGTGKVKVYSLNDFTAFADGSYSPTPTNGCFVAGNPIETYDIDFIPEVQTLTFFDGLIACLCDYPHNNGKVIFLDTEYHDVYLVLDNLTVPFEREGIGFILNPSTNKYDMILSRRSTGVNEYYRYQFS
;
A
#
# COMPACT_ATOMS: atom_id res chain seq x y z
N MET A 1 -13.88 -6.30 38.71
CA MET A 1 -15.03 -7.22 38.49
C MET A 1 -15.16 -7.38 37.00
N ILE A 2 -14.79 -8.55 36.49
CA ILE A 2 -14.76 -8.79 35.02
C ILE A 2 -16.16 -9.21 34.61
N TYR A 3 -16.75 -8.51 33.66
CA TYR A 3 -18.00 -8.92 33.06
C TYR A 3 -17.73 -9.83 31.88
N LYS A 4 -18.40 -10.97 31.84
CA LYS A 4 -18.38 -11.87 30.69
C LYS A 4 -19.19 -11.23 29.56
N ILE A 5 -18.57 -11.03 28.40
CA ILE A 5 -19.25 -10.64 27.19
C ILE A 5 -19.37 -11.90 26.34
N ASP A 6 -20.62 -12.29 26.01
CA ASP A 6 -20.87 -13.49 25.22
C ASP A 6 -20.51 -13.24 23.74
N GLY A 7 -19.50 -13.97 23.29
CA GLY A 7 -19.42 -14.44 21.89
C GLY A 7 -18.80 -13.52 20.85
N ASP A 8 -18.56 -12.25 21.13
CA ASP A 8 -17.97 -11.34 20.14
C ASP A 8 -16.54 -10.95 20.53
N SER A 9 -15.70 -10.72 19.53
CA SER A 9 -14.33 -10.26 19.72
C SER A 9 -14.31 -8.94 20.49
N ILE A 10 -13.62 -8.90 21.63
CA ILE A 10 -13.45 -7.69 22.44
C ILE A 10 -12.29 -6.89 21.84
N ASN A 11 -12.58 -5.85 21.13
CA ASN A 11 -11.54 -4.96 20.57
C ASN A 11 -10.91 -4.05 21.64
N ASN A 12 -11.65 -3.72 22.70
CA ASN A 12 -11.14 -2.97 23.86
C ASN A 12 -11.86 -3.42 25.12
N ALA A 13 -11.11 -3.73 26.18
CA ALA A 13 -11.62 -3.99 27.50
C ALA A 13 -11.14 -2.89 28.46
N TYR A 14 -12.05 -2.37 29.29
CA TYR A 14 -11.76 -1.32 30.25
C TYR A 14 -12.16 -1.77 31.65
N GLU A 15 -11.38 -1.39 32.65
CA GLU A 15 -11.80 -1.45 34.03
C GLU A 15 -12.83 -0.34 34.33
N LEU A 16 -13.51 -0.43 35.47
CA LEU A 16 -14.53 0.54 35.87
C LEU A 16 -13.98 1.97 36.10
N ASP A 17 -12.68 2.11 36.23
CA ASP A 17 -11.96 3.37 36.35
C ASP A 17 -11.49 3.97 35.00
N GLY A 18 -11.72 3.25 33.90
CA GLY A 18 -11.37 3.71 32.55
C GLY A 18 -9.99 3.26 32.07
N ASP A 19 -9.24 2.53 32.87
CA ASP A 19 -7.94 1.99 32.42
C ASP A 19 -8.12 0.81 31.46
N SER A 20 -7.26 0.76 30.44
CA SER A 20 -7.26 -0.36 29.48
C SER A 20 -6.71 -1.64 30.09
N ILE A 21 -7.41 -2.75 29.94
CA ILE A 21 -6.92 -4.06 30.34
C ILE A 21 -5.98 -4.59 29.25
N GLY A 22 -4.70 -4.80 29.59
CA GLY A 22 -3.71 -5.31 28.64
C GLY A 22 -3.91 -6.78 28.26
N THR A 23 -4.43 -7.60 29.17
CA THR A 23 -4.64 -9.04 28.94
C THR A 23 -5.78 -9.53 29.82
N ALA A 24 -6.72 -10.27 29.24
CA ALA A 24 -7.74 -11.01 29.97
C ALA A 24 -7.47 -12.52 29.89
N TYR A 25 -7.84 -13.25 30.95
CA TYR A 25 -7.64 -14.70 31.04
C TYR A 25 -8.99 -15.39 31.26
N ASP A 26 -9.12 -16.60 30.72
CA ASP A 26 -10.23 -17.49 31.03
C ASP A 26 -10.08 -18.08 32.45
N ILE A 27 -11.15 -18.74 32.94
CA ILE A 27 -11.21 -19.33 34.29
C ILE A 27 -10.12 -20.39 34.49
N ASP A 28 -9.65 -21.05 33.45
CA ASP A 28 -8.57 -22.04 33.47
C ASP A 28 -7.16 -21.40 33.40
N GLY A 29 -7.05 -20.07 33.31
CA GLY A 29 -5.79 -19.33 33.23
C GLY A 29 -5.22 -19.24 31.82
N THR A 30 -5.95 -19.67 30.77
CA THR A 30 -5.56 -19.42 29.39
C THR A 30 -5.80 -17.95 29.03
N VAL A 31 -4.97 -17.43 28.15
CA VAL A 31 -5.14 -16.04 27.65
C VAL A 31 -6.40 -15.99 26.80
N ALA A 32 -7.44 -15.33 27.30
CA ALA A 32 -8.68 -15.12 26.59
C ALA A 32 -8.62 -13.91 25.66
N TRP A 33 -7.82 -12.91 26.01
CA TRP A 33 -7.66 -11.68 25.23
C TRP A 33 -6.38 -10.94 25.64
N THR A 34 -5.71 -10.36 24.66
CA THR A 34 -4.59 -9.40 24.86
C THR A 34 -4.90 -8.13 24.10
N SER A 35 -4.51 -6.97 24.65
CA SER A 35 -4.56 -5.72 23.89
C SER A 35 -3.62 -5.81 22.69
N ARG A 36 -4.06 -5.30 21.55
CA ARG A 36 -3.18 -5.16 20.38
C ARG A 36 -2.02 -4.24 20.72
N PRO A 37 -0.80 -4.55 20.25
CA PRO A 37 0.27 -3.58 20.27
C PRO A 37 -0.20 -2.28 19.56
N PRO A 38 0.11 -1.10 20.13
CA PRO A 38 -0.21 0.15 19.44
C PRO A 38 0.63 0.28 18.17
N HIS A 39 0.00 0.61 17.07
CA HIS A 39 0.68 0.99 15.84
C HIS A 39 1.05 2.48 15.83
N ALA A 40 1.92 2.87 14.92
CA ALA A 40 2.38 4.26 14.77
C ALA A 40 1.34 5.21 14.16
N VAL A 41 0.13 4.73 13.90
CA VAL A 41 -1.01 5.52 13.38
C VAL A 41 -2.11 5.63 14.43
N SER A 42 -2.79 6.79 14.45
CA SER A 42 -3.90 7.09 15.37
C SER A 42 -4.94 7.99 14.71
N ASP A 43 -6.10 8.12 15.31
CA ASP A 43 -7.14 9.08 14.94
C ASP A 43 -6.81 10.52 15.36
N ASN A 44 -5.76 10.71 16.15
CA ASN A 44 -5.26 12.01 16.56
C ASN A 44 -4.08 12.43 15.67
N TYR A 45 -4.34 13.33 14.72
CA TYR A 45 -3.36 13.78 13.74
C TYR A 45 -3.55 15.25 13.38
N THR A 46 -2.48 15.85 12.84
CA THR A 46 -2.53 17.18 12.21
C THR A 46 -2.29 17.04 10.71
N VAL A 47 -2.94 17.90 9.92
CA VAL A 47 -2.83 17.92 8.47
C VAL A 47 -2.22 19.22 7.99
N SER A 48 -1.28 19.14 7.07
CA SER A 48 -0.71 20.31 6.39
C SER A 48 -0.55 20.05 4.90
N LEU A 49 -0.83 21.06 4.06
CA LEU A 49 -0.44 21.06 2.66
C LEU A 49 1.08 21.19 2.60
N LEU A 50 1.75 20.26 1.95
CA LEU A 50 3.18 20.32 1.70
C LEU A 50 3.47 21.13 0.45
N TYR A 51 2.93 20.68 -0.66
CA TYR A 51 3.18 21.24 -1.99
C TYR A 51 1.95 21.19 -2.85
N ASP A 52 1.88 22.18 -3.69
CA ASP A 52 0.94 22.37 -4.77
C ASP A 52 1.79 22.43 -6.04
N ILE A 53 1.84 21.34 -6.81
CA ILE A 53 2.71 21.24 -7.97
C ILE A 53 1.85 21.29 -9.23
N PRO A 54 1.94 22.40 -10.01
CA PRO A 54 1.15 22.54 -11.20
C PRO A 54 1.54 21.49 -12.23
N ASP A 55 0.56 20.75 -12.65
CA ASP A 55 0.46 19.85 -13.79
C ASP A 55 1.70 18.98 -14.10
N ILE A 56 2.04 18.10 -13.15
CA ILE A 56 3.05 17.06 -13.44
C ILE A 56 2.59 16.16 -14.58
N ALA A 57 1.31 15.81 -14.67
CA ALA A 57 0.61 15.19 -15.79
C ALA A 57 -0.88 15.01 -15.45
N SER A 58 -1.76 15.13 -16.43
CA SER A 58 -3.15 14.68 -16.27
C SER A 58 -3.16 13.15 -16.15
N GLY A 59 -3.63 12.58 -15.03
CA GLY A 59 -3.72 11.13 -14.82
C GLY A 59 -2.58 10.54 -13.98
N THR A 60 -1.98 11.33 -13.08
CA THR A 60 -1.13 10.80 -12.01
C THR A 60 -1.94 9.84 -11.14
N GLN A 61 -1.31 8.76 -10.75
CA GLN A 61 -1.88 7.68 -9.95
C GLN A 61 -1.15 7.59 -8.59
N GLY A 62 -0.76 6.43 -8.14
CA GLY A 62 -0.15 6.21 -6.85
C GLY A 62 1.15 6.97 -6.57
N ILE A 63 1.55 6.98 -5.32
CA ILE A 63 2.85 7.48 -4.88
C ILE A 63 3.64 6.40 -4.16
N ALA A 64 4.96 6.62 -4.07
CA ALA A 64 5.84 5.90 -3.15
C ALA A 64 6.75 6.90 -2.43
N CYS A 65 6.99 6.68 -1.15
CA CYS A 65 7.84 7.55 -0.33
C CYS A 65 9.21 6.89 -0.09
N ASP A 66 10.29 7.61 -0.39
CA ASP A 66 11.67 7.21 -0.07
C ASP A 66 12.18 8.00 1.14
N SER A 67 12.21 7.35 2.30
CA SER A 67 12.70 7.96 3.54
C SER A 67 14.20 8.24 3.53
N LEU A 68 14.99 7.50 2.75
CA LEU A 68 16.45 7.69 2.68
C LEU A 68 16.83 8.98 1.97
N SER A 69 16.15 9.31 0.89
CA SER A 69 16.43 10.53 0.12
C SER A 69 15.42 11.66 0.36
N GLN A 70 14.43 11.44 1.23
CA GLN A 70 13.35 12.40 1.51
C GLN A 70 12.64 12.82 0.22
N LYS A 71 12.22 11.85 -0.59
CA LYS A 71 11.55 12.08 -1.87
C LYS A 71 10.26 11.28 -2.00
N ILE A 72 9.36 11.81 -2.82
CA ILE A 72 8.17 11.12 -3.26
C ILE A 72 8.35 10.76 -4.74
N ALA A 73 8.11 9.51 -5.09
CA ALA A 73 7.89 9.11 -6.47
C ALA A 73 6.39 9.20 -6.78
N GLN A 74 5.98 10.13 -7.62
CA GLN A 74 4.64 10.16 -8.19
C GLN A 74 4.61 9.29 -9.44
N LEU A 75 3.70 8.34 -9.46
CA LEU A 75 3.59 7.35 -10.52
C LEU A 75 2.60 7.81 -11.59
N TYR A 76 2.93 7.54 -12.82
CA TYR A 76 2.08 7.76 -13.99
C TYR A 76 2.40 6.73 -15.06
N SER A 77 1.44 6.41 -15.92
CA SER A 77 1.47 5.35 -16.95
C SER A 77 2.75 5.29 -17.79
N GLY A 78 3.79 5.74 -17.65
CA GLY A 78 5.06 5.71 -18.42
C GLY A 78 6.08 6.71 -17.90
N LYS A 79 5.84 7.25 -16.70
CA LYS A 79 6.69 8.27 -16.11
C LYS A 79 6.73 8.10 -14.59
N ILE A 80 7.87 8.45 -14.02
CA ILE A 80 8.04 8.59 -12.58
C ILE A 80 8.53 10.01 -12.33
N PHE A 81 7.83 10.75 -11.49
CA PHE A 81 8.27 12.08 -11.07
C PHE A 81 8.84 11.96 -9.66
N MET A 82 10.12 12.28 -9.51
CA MET A 82 10.77 12.32 -8.20
C MET A 82 10.68 13.72 -7.64
N ILE A 83 9.93 13.88 -6.55
CA ILE A 83 9.64 15.16 -5.89
C ILE A 83 10.50 15.25 -4.64
N ASP A 84 11.21 16.35 -4.48
CA ASP A 84 12.01 16.63 -3.28
C ASP A 84 11.13 17.21 -2.18
N LEU A 85 11.17 16.61 -0.98
CA LEU A 85 10.37 17.08 0.15
C LEU A 85 10.93 18.32 0.84
N SER A 86 12.12 18.77 0.47
CA SER A 86 12.70 19.98 1.05
C SER A 86 12.18 21.27 0.41
N ASP A 87 11.85 21.23 -0.89
CA ASP A 87 11.47 22.44 -1.65
C ASP A 87 10.36 22.22 -2.68
N GLY A 88 9.85 20.99 -2.83
CA GLY A 88 8.83 20.64 -3.82
C GLY A 88 9.33 20.60 -5.26
N SER A 89 10.62 20.77 -5.49
CA SER A 89 11.18 20.62 -6.84
C SER A 89 11.02 19.19 -7.33
N TYR A 90 10.82 19.01 -8.64
CA TYR A 90 10.65 17.67 -9.18
C TYR A 90 11.47 17.44 -10.44
N THR A 91 11.77 16.17 -10.68
CA THR A 91 12.42 15.71 -11.91
C THR A 91 11.65 14.55 -12.49
N GLN A 92 11.32 14.65 -13.78
CA GLN A 92 10.71 13.55 -14.52
C GLN A 92 11.78 12.53 -14.89
N ARG A 93 11.47 11.25 -14.62
CA ARG A 93 12.24 10.10 -15.07
C ARG A 93 11.46 9.44 -16.19
N ALA A 94 12.00 9.45 -17.39
CA ALA A 94 11.41 8.73 -18.49
C ALA A 94 11.45 7.23 -18.18
N SER A 95 10.36 6.52 -18.39
CA SER A 95 10.36 5.07 -18.42
C SER A 95 10.08 4.60 -19.82
N SER A 96 10.76 3.55 -20.24
CA SER A 96 10.48 2.86 -21.51
C SER A 96 9.32 1.87 -21.39
N PHE A 97 8.62 1.86 -20.26
CA PHE A 97 7.59 0.89 -19.95
C PHE A 97 6.33 1.57 -19.40
N ASN A 98 5.21 0.89 -19.58
CA ASN A 98 3.95 1.31 -19.02
C ASN A 98 3.76 0.64 -17.64
N LEU A 99 3.55 1.42 -16.60
CA LEU A 99 3.24 0.93 -15.25
C LEU A 99 1.75 0.55 -15.10
N GLY A 100 1.01 0.48 -16.21
CA GLY A 100 -0.44 0.31 -16.15
C GLY A 100 -1.07 1.52 -15.45
N HIS A 101 -1.99 1.25 -14.55
CA HIS A 101 -2.57 2.29 -13.71
C HIS A 101 -1.57 2.84 -12.67
N GLY A 102 -0.54 2.05 -12.29
CA GLY A 102 0.53 2.48 -11.37
C GLY A 102 0.00 2.92 -10.00
N SER A 103 -1.10 2.33 -9.57
CA SER A 103 -1.86 2.83 -8.40
C SER A 103 -1.14 2.66 -7.08
N THR A 104 -0.18 1.75 -7.01
CA THR A 104 0.51 1.42 -5.76
C THR A 104 2.00 1.35 -6.00
N GLY A 105 2.76 2.06 -5.19
CA GLY A 105 4.21 1.98 -5.19
C GLY A 105 4.79 1.98 -3.77
N GLN A 106 5.91 1.28 -3.60
CA GLN A 106 6.64 1.26 -2.33
C GLN A 106 8.13 1.09 -2.59
N PHE A 107 8.97 1.93 -1.99
CA PHE A 107 10.41 1.77 -2.04
C PHE A 107 10.88 0.69 -1.08
N ALA A 108 11.83 -0.12 -1.51
CA ALA A 108 12.59 -0.97 -0.59
C ALA A 108 13.32 -0.10 0.46
N PRO A 109 13.54 -0.60 1.69
CA PRO A 109 14.12 0.20 2.76
C PRO A 109 15.60 0.53 2.55
N GLN A 110 16.27 -0.17 1.65
CA GLN A 110 17.70 -0.03 1.39
C GLN A 110 17.99 -0.03 -0.11
N LYS A 111 19.05 0.64 -0.51
CA LYS A 111 19.59 0.54 -1.86
C LYS A 111 20.21 -0.85 -2.07
N ALA A 112 20.01 -1.43 -3.24
CA ALA A 112 20.64 -2.69 -3.61
C ALA A 112 22.16 -2.57 -3.74
N SER A 113 22.64 -1.38 -4.10
CA SER A 113 24.05 -1.03 -4.20
C SER A 113 24.27 0.42 -3.78
N GLN A 114 25.45 0.74 -3.24
CA GLN A 114 25.81 2.13 -2.95
C GLN A 114 25.85 3.03 -4.19
N ALA A 115 26.05 2.44 -5.37
CA ALA A 115 26.01 3.13 -6.65
C ALA A 115 24.60 3.47 -7.13
N ASP A 116 23.56 2.88 -6.56
CA ASP A 116 22.18 3.18 -6.92
C ASP A 116 21.78 4.56 -6.36
N LEU A 117 21.06 5.32 -7.18
CA LEU A 117 20.58 6.64 -6.77
C LEU A 117 19.49 6.52 -5.72
N TYR A 118 18.57 5.57 -5.92
CA TYR A 118 17.44 5.27 -5.05
C TYR A 118 17.38 3.78 -4.70
N PRO A 119 16.66 3.37 -3.64
CA PRO A 119 16.24 2.00 -3.48
C PRO A 119 15.40 1.52 -4.67
N TYR A 120 15.24 0.22 -4.84
CA TYR A 120 14.31 -0.29 -5.82
C TYR A 120 12.87 0.12 -5.46
N LEU A 121 12.13 0.51 -6.48
CA LEU A 121 10.72 0.85 -6.38
C LEU A 121 9.87 -0.34 -6.86
N TYR A 122 9.03 -0.86 -5.98
CA TYR A 122 8.07 -1.90 -6.31
C TYR A 122 6.74 -1.26 -6.68
N VAL A 123 6.17 -1.66 -7.82
CA VAL A 123 4.95 -1.05 -8.36
C VAL A 123 3.95 -2.13 -8.75
N SER A 124 2.72 -1.99 -8.25
CA SER A 124 1.58 -2.74 -8.74
C SER A 124 1.15 -2.19 -10.10
N THR A 125 1.16 -3.03 -11.11
CA THR A 125 0.87 -2.58 -12.48
C THR A 125 -0.62 -2.62 -12.84
N GLN A 126 -1.44 -3.27 -12.01
CA GLN A 126 -2.82 -3.62 -12.33
C GLN A 126 -2.95 -4.35 -13.69
N SER A 127 -1.87 -4.94 -14.15
CA SER A 127 -1.85 -5.71 -15.39
C SER A 127 -2.13 -7.16 -15.10
N GLU A 128 -2.99 -7.75 -15.90
CA GLU A 128 -3.25 -9.18 -15.90
C GLU A 128 -2.65 -9.83 -17.13
N LYS A 129 -2.23 -11.07 -17.01
CA LYS A 129 -1.73 -11.85 -18.12
C LYS A 129 -2.15 -13.30 -18.00
N SER A 130 -2.79 -13.81 -19.05
CA SER A 130 -3.10 -15.23 -19.17
C SER A 130 -1.92 -15.96 -19.81
N ILE A 131 -1.43 -17.01 -19.12
CA ILE A 131 -0.37 -17.91 -19.60
C ILE A 131 -0.81 -19.34 -19.25
N ASN A 132 -0.95 -20.21 -20.27
CA ASN A 132 -1.38 -21.60 -20.09
C ASN A 132 -2.64 -21.74 -19.22
N ASP A 133 -3.68 -20.98 -19.56
CA ASP A 133 -4.97 -20.95 -18.86
C ASP A 133 -4.94 -20.45 -17.39
N THR A 134 -3.78 -19.98 -16.93
CA THR A 134 -3.65 -19.33 -15.63
C THR A 134 -3.58 -17.81 -15.81
N ILE A 135 -4.43 -17.07 -15.10
CA ILE A 135 -4.37 -15.62 -15.03
C ILE A 135 -3.36 -15.23 -13.94
N TYR A 136 -2.50 -14.31 -14.27
CA TYR A 136 -1.52 -13.73 -13.34
C TYR A 136 -1.74 -12.23 -13.22
N THR A 137 -1.69 -11.73 -12.00
CA THR A 137 -1.50 -10.30 -11.71
C THR A 137 -0.02 -10.02 -11.52
N ILE A 138 0.41 -8.79 -11.85
CA ILE A 138 1.84 -8.50 -11.98
C ILE A 138 2.21 -7.28 -11.15
N PHE A 139 3.28 -7.39 -10.39
CA PHE A 139 4.03 -6.23 -9.90
C PHE A 139 5.45 -6.24 -10.45
N VAL A 140 6.08 -5.08 -10.49
CA VAL A 140 7.43 -4.92 -11.02
C VAL A 140 8.36 -4.25 -10.01
N GLU A 141 9.62 -4.64 -10.05
CA GLU A 141 10.70 -3.97 -9.37
C GLU A 141 11.42 -3.06 -10.36
N VAL A 142 11.45 -1.79 -10.05
CA VAL A 142 11.96 -0.73 -10.92
C VAL A 142 13.25 -0.15 -10.34
N LYS A 143 14.28 -0.05 -11.18
CA LYS A 143 15.47 0.74 -10.88
C LYS A 143 15.24 2.17 -11.38
N VAL A 144 15.17 3.12 -10.46
CA VAL A 144 15.01 4.55 -10.78
C VAL A 144 16.39 5.17 -10.93
N GLY A 145 16.71 5.63 -12.14
CA GLY A 145 17.99 6.28 -12.46
C GLY A 145 17.89 7.80 -12.50
N GLU A 146 18.94 8.49 -12.94
CA GLU A 146 18.98 9.96 -13.03
C GLU A 146 18.02 10.55 -14.06
N SER A 147 17.93 9.94 -15.23
CA SER A 147 17.12 10.42 -16.34
C SER A 147 16.10 9.42 -16.84
N SER A 148 16.29 8.15 -16.53
CA SER A 148 15.42 7.06 -16.97
C SER A 148 15.28 6.00 -15.90
N SER A 149 14.21 5.22 -16.00
CA SER A 149 13.94 4.08 -15.13
C SER A 149 13.82 2.81 -15.96
N THR A 150 14.22 1.69 -15.38
CA THR A 150 14.19 0.38 -16.04
C THR A 150 13.52 -0.65 -15.13
N ILE A 151 12.83 -1.63 -15.73
CA ILE A 151 12.35 -2.78 -14.98
C ILE A 151 13.52 -3.70 -14.70
N ASN A 152 13.75 -3.96 -13.42
CA ASN A 152 14.75 -4.91 -12.97
C ASN A 152 14.21 -6.34 -12.99
N ARG A 153 13.05 -6.56 -12.36
CA ARG A 153 12.34 -7.85 -12.30
C ARG A 153 10.84 -7.66 -12.46
N ALA A 154 10.17 -8.66 -13.04
CA ALA A 154 8.71 -8.73 -13.07
C ALA A 154 8.25 -9.97 -12.29
N PHE A 155 7.24 -9.81 -11.45
CA PHE A 155 6.74 -10.85 -10.56
C PHE A 155 5.29 -11.16 -10.89
N TYR A 156 5.02 -12.44 -11.13
CA TYR A 156 3.75 -12.98 -11.51
C TYR A 156 3.12 -13.70 -10.32
N VAL A 157 1.94 -13.28 -9.94
CA VAL A 157 1.17 -13.86 -8.84
C VAL A 157 -0.08 -14.48 -9.41
N PRO A 158 -0.33 -15.79 -9.21
CA PRO A 158 -1.53 -16.44 -9.72
C PRO A 158 -2.80 -15.78 -9.16
N PHE A 159 -3.72 -15.52 -10.06
CA PHE A 159 -5.01 -14.93 -9.75
C PHE A 159 -6.08 -16.02 -9.77
N ASP A 160 -6.71 -16.28 -8.64
CA ASP A 160 -7.79 -17.28 -8.48
C ASP A 160 -9.14 -16.60 -8.19
N GLY A 161 -9.22 -15.29 -8.39
CA GLY A 161 -10.50 -14.60 -8.24
C GLY A 161 -11.48 -15.01 -9.35
N PRO A 162 -12.77 -14.87 -9.14
CA PRO A 162 -13.68 -14.93 -10.26
C PRO A 162 -13.25 -13.85 -11.27
N GLU A 163 -13.29 -14.19 -12.56
CA GLU A 163 -13.20 -13.18 -13.63
C GLU A 163 -14.38 -12.22 -13.44
N VAL A 164 -14.19 -11.22 -12.59
CA VAL A 164 -15.23 -10.20 -12.39
C VAL A 164 -14.77 -9.02 -13.21
N ALA A 165 -15.61 -8.56 -14.08
CA ALA A 165 -15.35 -7.42 -14.97
C ALA A 165 -14.91 -6.14 -14.22
N ASP A 166 -15.01 -6.14 -12.89
CA ASP A 166 -14.80 -4.98 -12.02
C ASP A 166 -13.86 -5.28 -10.82
N GLY A 167 -13.08 -6.37 -10.84
CA GLY A 167 -12.11 -6.69 -9.78
C GLY A 167 -10.68 -6.35 -10.19
N TYR A 168 -9.85 -6.01 -9.23
CA TYR A 168 -8.42 -5.80 -9.45
C TYR A 168 -7.57 -6.17 -8.23
N THR A 169 -6.29 -6.39 -8.47
CA THR A 169 -5.32 -6.76 -7.45
C THR A 169 -4.28 -5.66 -7.27
N LEU A 170 -4.03 -5.30 -6.03
CA LEU A 170 -2.95 -4.42 -5.61
C LEU A 170 -1.97 -5.17 -4.70
N PHE A 171 -0.75 -4.67 -4.58
CA PHE A 171 0.30 -5.29 -3.79
C PHE A 171 0.85 -4.34 -2.74
N ALA A 172 1.01 -4.84 -1.51
CA ALA A 172 1.71 -4.17 -0.42
C ALA A 172 2.93 -5.01 0.01
N PHE A 173 4.00 -4.37 0.47
CA PHE A 173 5.28 -5.02 0.69
C PHE A 173 5.78 -4.80 2.11
N ASP A 174 5.88 -5.87 2.89
CA ASP A 174 6.62 -5.91 4.14
C ASP A 174 8.05 -6.40 3.87
N PHE A 175 8.92 -5.47 3.57
CA PHE A 175 10.31 -5.79 3.27
C PHE A 175 11.09 -6.29 4.49
N ALA A 176 10.69 -5.93 5.71
CA ALA A 176 11.35 -6.38 6.93
C ALA A 176 11.21 -7.90 7.11
N ASN A 177 10.05 -8.43 6.75
CA ASN A 177 9.75 -9.86 6.83
C ASN A 177 9.84 -10.57 5.47
N SER A 178 10.24 -9.86 4.39
CA SER A 178 10.26 -10.39 3.01
C SER A 178 8.91 -10.94 2.57
N ILE A 179 7.84 -10.20 2.84
CA ILE A 179 6.46 -10.59 2.52
C ILE A 179 5.87 -9.64 1.49
N VAL A 180 5.04 -10.20 0.61
CA VAL A 180 4.14 -9.44 -0.25
C VAL A 180 2.70 -9.87 0.00
N TYR A 181 1.85 -8.89 0.22
CA TYR A 181 0.41 -9.04 0.31
C TYR A 181 -0.20 -8.77 -1.06
N SER A 182 -0.85 -9.77 -1.63
CA SER A 182 -1.66 -9.64 -2.83
C SER A 182 -3.11 -9.42 -2.38
N VAL A 183 -3.60 -8.22 -2.56
CA VAL A 183 -4.93 -7.81 -2.09
C VAL A 183 -5.86 -7.69 -3.28
N TYR A 184 -6.83 -8.57 -3.35
CA TYR A 184 -7.86 -8.59 -4.37
C TYR A 184 -9.13 -7.92 -3.84
N PHE A 185 -9.72 -7.08 -4.64
CA PHE A 185 -10.98 -6.40 -4.37
C PHE A 185 -12.01 -6.78 -5.41
N SER A 186 -13.21 -7.20 -4.96
CA SER A 186 -14.37 -7.40 -5.82
C SER A 186 -15.31 -6.20 -5.71
N GLY A 187 -15.81 -5.72 -6.82
CA GLY A 187 -16.82 -4.65 -6.83
C GLY A 187 -16.26 -3.25 -6.69
N TYR A 188 -15.38 -2.85 -7.58
CA TYR A 188 -14.75 -1.53 -7.67
C TYR A 188 -15.72 -0.35 -7.54
N TYR A 189 -16.94 -0.50 -8.05
CA TYR A 189 -17.98 0.55 -8.01
C TYR A 189 -19.09 0.30 -6.99
N THR A 190 -18.93 -0.64 -6.08
CA THR A 190 -19.95 -0.97 -5.10
C THR A 190 -19.54 -0.55 -3.71
N THR A 191 -20.50 -0.07 -2.93
CA THR A 191 -20.32 0.25 -1.50
C THR A 191 -20.23 -1.00 -0.61
N THR A 192 -20.33 -2.19 -1.21
CA THR A 192 -20.30 -3.49 -0.52
C THR A 192 -19.44 -4.46 -1.31
N GLY A 193 -18.12 -4.36 -1.16
CA GLY A 193 -17.18 -5.32 -1.74
C GLY A 193 -16.65 -6.29 -0.69
N THR A 194 -16.19 -7.44 -1.10
CA THR A 194 -15.35 -8.33 -0.30
C THR A 194 -13.93 -8.24 -0.82
N GLY A 195 -12.96 -8.27 0.07
CA GLY A 195 -11.56 -8.36 -0.28
C GLY A 195 -11.00 -9.73 0.09
N LYS A 196 -9.97 -10.14 -0.60
CA LYS A 196 -9.17 -11.33 -0.28
C LYS A 196 -7.70 -10.96 -0.26
N VAL A 197 -7.02 -11.36 0.80
CA VAL A 197 -5.57 -11.20 0.93
C VAL A 197 -4.91 -12.56 0.78
N LYS A 198 -3.91 -12.62 -0.08
CA LYS A 198 -2.97 -13.74 -0.16
C LYS A 198 -1.59 -13.25 0.22
N VAL A 199 -0.96 -13.95 1.12
CA VAL A 199 0.35 -13.63 1.67
C VAL A 199 1.39 -14.52 1.01
N TYR A 200 2.45 -13.94 0.47
CA TYR A 200 3.54 -14.66 -0.17
C TYR A 200 4.88 -14.27 0.42
N SER A 201 5.82 -15.22 0.49
CA SER A 201 7.22 -14.91 0.74
C SER A 201 7.87 -14.39 -0.56
N LEU A 202 8.51 -13.23 -0.51
CA LEU A 202 9.33 -12.72 -1.62
C LEU A 202 10.51 -13.65 -1.96
N ASN A 203 10.93 -14.48 -1.00
CA ASN A 203 12.02 -15.44 -1.18
C ASN A 203 11.61 -16.71 -1.96
N ASP A 204 10.29 -16.96 -2.05
CA ASP A 204 9.74 -18.16 -2.71
C ASP A 204 9.34 -17.92 -4.16
N PHE A 205 9.63 -16.73 -4.69
CA PHE A 205 9.48 -16.45 -6.11
C PHE A 205 10.62 -17.12 -6.90
N THR A 206 10.23 -17.93 -7.87
CA THR A 206 11.18 -18.70 -8.71
C THR A 206 11.20 -18.16 -10.14
N ALA A 207 12.31 -18.38 -10.86
CA ALA A 207 12.44 -17.96 -12.24
C ALA A 207 11.27 -18.50 -13.10
N PHE A 208 10.64 -17.63 -13.86
CA PHE A 208 9.48 -17.93 -14.69
C PHE A 208 9.85 -17.88 -16.17
N ALA A 209 10.27 -19.03 -16.73
CA ALA A 209 10.71 -19.13 -18.11
C ALA A 209 9.62 -18.75 -19.12
N ASP A 210 8.36 -19.07 -18.82
CA ASP A 210 7.20 -18.76 -19.67
C ASP A 210 6.66 -17.33 -19.44
N GLY A 211 7.16 -16.63 -18.42
CA GLY A 211 6.82 -15.25 -18.15
C GLY A 211 7.43 -14.32 -19.20
N SER A 212 6.63 -13.38 -19.70
CA SER A 212 7.13 -12.31 -20.56
C SER A 212 6.52 -10.99 -20.16
N TYR A 213 7.35 -9.97 -19.93
CA TYR A 213 6.94 -8.61 -19.64
C TYR A 213 7.55 -7.66 -20.67
N SER A 214 6.86 -6.59 -21.03
CA SER A 214 7.34 -5.61 -21.99
C SER A 214 7.49 -4.24 -21.34
N PRO A 215 8.70 -3.65 -21.36
CA PRO A 215 9.95 -4.21 -21.93
C PRO A 215 10.51 -5.35 -21.08
N THR A 216 11.37 -6.16 -21.65
CA THR A 216 11.98 -7.30 -20.97
C THR A 216 12.74 -6.85 -19.72
N PRO A 217 12.43 -7.40 -18.53
CA PRO A 217 13.14 -7.08 -17.31
C PRO A 217 14.62 -7.47 -17.38
N THR A 218 15.49 -6.65 -16.81
CA THR A 218 16.95 -6.88 -16.83
C THR A 218 17.35 -8.21 -16.18
N ASN A 219 16.68 -8.54 -15.07
CA ASN A 219 16.95 -9.77 -14.30
C ASN A 219 15.81 -10.81 -14.39
N GLY A 220 14.94 -10.67 -15.41
CA GLY A 220 13.96 -11.69 -15.77
C GLY A 220 12.61 -11.60 -15.06
N CYS A 221 11.81 -12.63 -15.29
CA CYS A 221 10.49 -12.82 -14.72
C CYS A 221 10.53 -13.90 -13.64
N PHE A 222 9.67 -13.74 -12.64
CA PHE A 222 9.56 -14.65 -11.50
C PHE A 222 8.08 -14.96 -11.25
N VAL A 223 7.78 -16.15 -10.75
CA VAL A 223 6.42 -16.55 -10.38
C VAL A 223 6.37 -16.89 -8.90
N ALA A 224 5.28 -16.50 -8.25
CA ALA A 224 5.04 -16.82 -6.85
C ALA A 224 4.89 -18.33 -6.65
N GLY A 225 5.40 -18.81 -5.53
CA GLY A 225 5.07 -20.12 -4.98
C GLY A 225 3.63 -20.17 -4.44
N ASN A 226 3.37 -21.13 -3.56
CA ASN A 226 2.09 -21.16 -2.86
C ASN A 226 2.00 -20.01 -1.86
N PRO A 227 0.80 -19.45 -1.62
CA PRO A 227 0.64 -18.46 -0.55
C PRO A 227 0.92 -19.12 0.81
N ILE A 228 1.58 -18.35 1.68
CA ILE A 228 1.82 -18.76 3.08
C ILE A 228 0.47 -18.77 3.82
N GLU A 229 -0.37 -17.82 3.49
CA GLU A 229 -1.65 -17.59 4.11
C GLU A 229 -2.65 -17.01 3.12
N THR A 230 -3.94 -17.23 3.38
CA THR A 230 -5.05 -16.62 2.63
C THR A 230 -6.19 -16.33 3.60
N TYR A 231 -6.70 -15.10 3.57
CA TYR A 231 -7.86 -14.71 4.38
C TYR A 231 -8.75 -13.72 3.63
N ASP A 232 -10.02 -13.72 4.02
CA ASP A 232 -11.00 -12.77 3.50
C ASP A 232 -11.02 -11.52 4.40
N ILE A 233 -11.22 -10.36 3.79
CA ILE A 233 -11.44 -9.12 4.50
C ILE A 233 -12.89 -8.70 4.30
N ASP A 234 -13.61 -8.51 5.42
CA ASP A 234 -14.93 -7.93 5.39
C ASP A 234 -14.80 -6.46 5.00
N PHE A 235 -15.16 -6.18 3.75
CA PHE A 235 -15.44 -4.86 3.29
C PHE A 235 -14.27 -3.85 3.19
N ILE A 236 -13.82 -3.59 1.97
CA ILE A 236 -13.11 -2.35 1.62
C ILE A 236 -13.73 -1.79 0.34
N PRO A 237 -14.42 -0.63 0.40
CA PRO A 237 -14.98 -0.03 -0.80
C PRO A 237 -13.92 0.73 -1.57
N GLU A 238 -13.96 0.67 -2.89
CA GLU A 238 -13.40 1.68 -3.79
C GLU A 238 -11.92 2.04 -3.51
N VAL A 239 -11.07 1.02 -3.32
CA VAL A 239 -9.64 1.23 -3.06
C VAL A 239 -8.95 1.75 -4.30
N GLN A 240 -8.36 2.94 -4.21
CA GLN A 240 -7.53 3.52 -5.27
C GLN A 240 -6.09 2.99 -5.21
N THR A 241 -5.55 2.95 -4.01
CA THR A 241 -4.17 2.55 -3.77
C THR A 241 -4.02 1.98 -2.36
N LEU A 242 -2.94 1.26 -2.14
CA LEU A 242 -2.59 0.77 -0.82
C LEU A 242 -1.07 0.80 -0.61
N THR A 243 -0.65 0.69 0.64
CA THR A 243 0.76 0.52 1.01
C THR A 243 0.86 -0.23 2.33
N PHE A 244 2.00 -0.86 2.59
CA PHE A 244 2.27 -1.49 3.88
C PHE A 244 3.04 -0.53 4.79
N PHE A 245 2.63 -0.47 6.06
CA PHE A 245 3.32 0.30 7.08
C PHE A 245 3.03 -0.26 8.48
N ASP A 246 4.06 -0.55 9.24
CA ASP A 246 3.99 -0.90 10.68
C ASP A 246 3.00 -2.03 11.01
N GLY A 247 3.04 -3.13 10.25
CA GLY A 247 2.12 -4.26 10.42
C GLY A 247 0.72 -4.03 9.86
N LEU A 248 0.49 -2.91 9.19
CA LEU A 248 -0.81 -2.53 8.62
C LEU A 248 -0.74 -2.42 7.10
N ILE A 249 -1.82 -2.82 6.43
CA ILE A 249 -2.07 -2.43 5.04
C ILE A 249 -2.97 -1.19 5.07
N ALA A 250 -2.42 -0.05 4.67
CA ALA A 250 -3.16 1.19 4.55
C ALA A 250 -3.81 1.27 3.17
N CYS A 251 -5.14 1.26 3.12
CA CYS A 251 -5.95 1.32 1.91
C CYS A 251 -6.57 2.71 1.76
N LEU A 252 -6.24 3.40 0.69
CA LEU A 252 -6.87 4.67 0.34
C LEU A 252 -8.11 4.41 -0.50
N CYS A 253 -9.28 4.81 0.03
CA CYS A 253 -10.59 4.58 -0.57
C CYS A 253 -11.22 5.93 -0.90
N ASP A 254 -11.33 6.28 -2.18
CA ASP A 254 -11.79 7.65 -2.55
C ASP A 254 -12.64 7.77 -3.82
N TYR A 255 -12.76 6.73 -4.63
CA TYR A 255 -13.50 6.79 -5.89
C TYR A 255 -14.81 6.01 -5.80
N PRO A 256 -15.95 6.45 -6.39
CA PRO A 256 -16.20 7.71 -7.11
C PRO A 256 -16.85 8.82 -6.26
N HIS A 257 -16.92 8.68 -4.93
CA HIS A 257 -17.85 9.47 -4.10
C HIS A 257 -17.23 10.61 -3.29
N ASN A 258 -15.94 10.92 -3.47
CA ASN A 258 -15.24 12.05 -2.84
C ASN A 258 -15.27 12.07 -1.28
N ASN A 259 -15.55 10.95 -0.65
CA ASN A 259 -15.54 10.79 0.81
C ASN A 259 -14.29 10.08 1.28
N GLY A 260 -13.13 10.55 0.82
CA GLY A 260 -11.85 9.90 1.07
C GLY A 260 -11.67 9.34 2.45
N LYS A 261 -11.34 8.05 2.50
CA LYS A 261 -11.03 7.30 3.72
C LYS A 261 -9.68 6.66 3.58
N VAL A 262 -8.97 6.55 4.69
CA VAL A 262 -7.87 5.57 4.81
C VAL A 262 -8.31 4.50 5.78
N ILE A 263 -8.33 3.26 5.32
CA ILE A 263 -8.64 2.09 6.12
C ILE A 263 -7.33 1.35 6.38
N PHE A 264 -7.00 1.16 7.64
CA PHE A 264 -5.84 0.39 8.08
C PHE A 264 -6.28 -1.02 8.46
N LEU A 265 -5.76 -2.01 7.74
CA LEU A 265 -5.99 -3.42 8.00
C LEU A 265 -4.81 -3.99 8.77
N ASP A 266 -5.09 -4.60 9.89
CA ASP A 266 -4.09 -5.30 10.68
C ASP A 266 -3.74 -6.65 10.01
N THR A 267 -2.45 -6.87 9.77
CA THR A 267 -2.00 -8.09 9.08
C THR A 267 -1.81 -9.29 10.01
N GLU A 268 -1.82 -9.09 11.32
CA GLU A 268 -1.77 -10.15 12.32
C GLU A 268 -3.18 -10.60 12.73
N TYR A 269 -4.09 -9.65 12.90
CA TYR A 269 -5.45 -9.92 13.36
C TYR A 269 -6.47 -10.06 12.22
N HIS A 270 -6.08 -9.71 10.98
CA HIS A 270 -6.87 -9.81 9.75
C HIS A 270 -8.18 -9.01 9.76
N ASP A 271 -8.20 -7.89 10.45
CA ASP A 271 -9.36 -7.02 10.58
C ASP A 271 -9.02 -5.54 10.44
N VAL A 272 -10.02 -4.69 10.55
CA VAL A 272 -9.83 -3.23 10.50
C VAL A 272 -9.30 -2.73 11.84
N TYR A 273 -8.08 -2.17 11.83
CA TYR A 273 -7.46 -1.51 12.98
C TYR A 273 -7.99 -0.09 13.21
N LEU A 274 -8.03 0.72 12.14
CA LEU A 274 -8.38 2.13 12.19
C LEU A 274 -9.01 2.57 10.87
N VAL A 275 -10.00 3.46 10.95
CA VAL A 275 -10.56 4.16 9.81
C VAL A 275 -10.40 5.66 10.02
N LEU A 276 -9.68 6.33 9.13
CA LEU A 276 -9.65 7.78 9.04
C LEU A 276 -10.71 8.24 8.04
N ASP A 277 -11.83 8.72 8.58
CA ASP A 277 -12.95 9.27 7.81
C ASP A 277 -12.79 10.77 7.58
N ASN A 278 -13.50 11.29 6.59
CA ASN A 278 -13.64 12.74 6.35
C ASN A 278 -12.28 13.45 6.19
N LEU A 279 -11.35 12.82 5.50
CA LEU A 279 -10.13 13.50 5.10
C LEU A 279 -10.52 14.77 4.33
N THR A 280 -10.39 15.91 4.95
CA THR A 280 -11.08 17.21 4.71
C THR A 280 -10.87 17.86 3.35
N VAL A 281 -10.64 17.11 2.30
CA VAL A 281 -10.32 17.69 0.99
C VAL A 281 -11.18 17.07 -0.11
N PRO A 282 -12.04 17.87 -0.76
CA PRO A 282 -13.04 17.39 -1.72
C PRO A 282 -12.46 17.19 -3.11
N PHE A 283 -11.72 16.15 -3.41
CA PHE A 283 -11.32 15.73 -4.76
C PHE A 283 -10.63 14.36 -4.71
N GLU A 284 -10.50 13.73 -5.86
CA GLU A 284 -9.95 12.40 -6.02
C GLU A 284 -8.50 12.30 -5.49
N ARG A 285 -8.29 11.43 -4.50
CA ARG A 285 -6.97 11.11 -3.96
C ARG A 285 -6.42 9.89 -4.67
N GLU A 286 -5.17 10.00 -5.09
CA GLU A 286 -4.59 9.03 -6.01
C GLU A 286 -3.46 8.21 -5.38
N GLY A 287 -2.91 8.63 -4.24
CA GLY A 287 -1.77 7.94 -3.66
C GLY A 287 -1.60 8.11 -2.16
N ILE A 288 -1.10 7.06 -1.52
CA ILE A 288 -0.74 7.01 -0.11
C ILE A 288 0.68 6.46 0.06
N GLY A 289 1.43 7.01 0.99
CA GLY A 289 2.75 6.51 1.39
C GLY A 289 3.15 7.02 2.76
N PHE A 290 4.17 6.41 3.35
CA PHE A 290 4.73 6.80 4.65
C PHE A 290 6.18 7.20 4.49
N ILE A 291 6.59 8.26 5.20
CA ILE A 291 7.95 8.77 5.17
C ILE A 291 8.44 9.07 6.59
N LEU A 292 9.66 8.63 6.90
CA LEU A 292 10.29 8.98 8.16
C LEU A 292 10.63 10.47 8.17
N ASN A 293 10.07 11.19 9.13
CA ASN A 293 10.39 12.60 9.37
C ASN A 293 11.67 12.69 10.23
N PRO A 294 12.77 13.19 9.66
CA PRO A 294 14.05 13.22 10.37
C PRO A 294 14.05 14.17 11.59
N SER A 295 13.14 15.13 11.64
CA SER A 295 13.07 16.10 12.74
C SER A 295 12.36 15.53 13.97
N THR A 296 11.41 14.63 13.80
CA THR A 296 10.61 14.03 14.88
C THR A 296 10.97 12.58 15.16
N ASN A 297 11.68 11.93 14.23
CA ASN A 297 11.92 10.49 14.20
C ASN A 297 10.63 9.66 14.26
N LYS A 298 9.53 10.23 13.74
CA LYS A 298 8.24 9.57 13.55
C LYS A 298 7.94 9.49 12.05
N TYR A 299 7.05 8.57 11.68
CA TYR A 299 6.56 8.51 10.32
C TYR A 299 5.38 9.45 10.12
N ASP A 300 5.41 10.18 9.00
CA ASP A 300 4.30 10.98 8.51
C ASP A 300 3.63 10.20 7.36
N MET A 301 2.31 10.20 7.30
CA MET A 301 1.57 9.70 6.15
C MET A 301 1.45 10.82 5.11
N ILE A 302 1.75 10.50 3.86
CA ILE A 302 1.62 11.40 2.72
C ILE A 302 0.45 10.92 1.86
N LEU A 303 -0.47 11.82 1.57
CA LEU A 303 -1.52 11.60 0.58
C LEU A 303 -1.30 12.53 -0.61
N SER A 304 -1.36 11.99 -1.81
CA SER A 304 -1.44 12.80 -3.02
C SER A 304 -2.89 12.94 -3.46
N ARG A 305 -3.21 14.12 -3.97
CA ARG A 305 -4.51 14.47 -4.48
C ARG A 305 -4.36 15.08 -5.86
N ARG A 306 -5.26 14.70 -6.74
CA ARG A 306 -5.40 15.32 -8.04
C ARG A 306 -6.53 16.34 -8.02
N SER A 307 -6.21 17.57 -8.36
CA SER A 307 -7.14 18.66 -8.65
C SER A 307 -7.01 19.06 -10.12
N THR A 308 -7.92 19.89 -10.63
CA THR A 308 -7.87 20.33 -12.03
C THR A 308 -6.58 21.11 -12.29
N GLY A 309 -5.62 20.47 -12.96
CA GLY A 309 -4.33 21.07 -13.35
C GLY A 309 -3.28 21.13 -12.24
N VAL A 310 -3.49 20.47 -11.09
CA VAL A 310 -2.60 20.55 -9.95
C VAL A 310 -2.54 19.22 -9.23
N ASN A 311 -1.36 18.81 -8.79
CA ASN A 311 -1.16 17.72 -7.84
C ASN A 311 -0.78 18.31 -6.50
N GLU A 312 -1.58 18.04 -5.50
CA GLU A 312 -1.37 18.48 -4.13
C GLU A 312 -0.90 17.31 -3.26
N TYR A 313 0.02 17.60 -2.34
CA TYR A 313 0.57 16.62 -1.42
C TYR A 313 0.32 17.08 0.00
N TYR A 314 -0.35 16.24 0.79
CA TYR A 314 -0.71 16.50 2.17
C TYR A 314 0.06 15.60 3.11
N ARG A 315 0.54 16.19 4.21
CA ARG A 315 1.22 15.50 5.30
C ARG A 315 0.28 15.34 6.48
N TYR A 316 0.17 14.13 6.96
CA TYR A 316 -0.56 13.76 8.18
C TYR A 316 0.45 13.33 9.23
N GLN A 317 0.49 14.04 10.35
CA GLN A 317 1.40 13.78 11.46
C GLN A 317 0.60 13.25 12.63
N PHE A 318 0.85 12.01 13.00
CA PHE A 318 0.21 11.34 14.12
C PHE A 318 0.85 11.78 15.44
N SER A 319 0.01 11.99 16.48
CA SER A 319 0.46 12.42 17.81
C SER A 319 0.73 11.26 18.76
#